data_80924b8db326990f94314bf37ad360ca
#
_entry.id   80924b8db326990f94314bf37ad360ca
#
_cell.length_a   1.000
_cell.length_b   1.000
_cell.length_c   1.000
_cell.angle_alpha   90.00
_cell.angle_beta   90.00
_cell.angle_gamma   90.00
#
_symmetry.space_group_name_H-M   'P 1'
#
loop_
_entity.id
_entity.type
_entity.pdbx_description
1 polymer ?
#
loop_
_entity_poly.entity_id
_entity_poly.type
_entity_poly.pdbx_seq_one_letter_code
_entity_poly.pdbx_strand_id
1 'polypeptide(L)'
;MPEGSGRGGPGYKFEDEFDASLRHDKPGVLSMANSGPRTNGSQFFITHGATPWLDGKHSVFGEVVSADDQKVVDAIQQDDTVEKVTVEGDVDALLAAHADRVKEWSAVLAKRA
;
A
#
# COMPACT_ATOMS: atom_id res chain seq x y z
N MET A 1 5.45 -7.46 0.31
CA MET A 1 6.92 -7.54 0.19
C MET A 1 7.33 -8.85 -0.43
N PRO A 2 8.04 -8.81 -1.56
CA PRO A 2 8.36 -10.04 -2.30
C PRO A 2 9.17 -11.05 -1.51
N GLU A 3 10.00 -10.59 -0.58
CA GLU A 3 10.92 -11.45 0.17
C GLU A 3 10.43 -11.83 1.57
N GLY A 4 9.33 -11.25 2.02
CA GLY A 4 8.81 -11.45 3.37
C GLY A 4 9.68 -10.93 4.50
N SER A 5 10.81 -10.28 4.18
CA SER A 5 11.79 -9.78 5.16
C SER A 5 11.58 -8.35 5.62
N GLY A 6 10.70 -7.62 4.98
CA GLY A 6 10.56 -6.19 5.17
C GLY A 6 11.53 -5.34 4.36
N ARG A 7 12.43 -5.95 3.59
CA ARG A 7 13.51 -5.25 2.88
C ARG A 7 13.35 -5.25 1.37
N GLY A 8 12.64 -6.21 0.82
CA GLY A 8 12.37 -6.28 -0.61
C GLY A 8 11.44 -5.16 -1.06
N GLY A 9 11.44 -4.91 -2.35
CA GLY A 9 10.57 -3.90 -2.96
C GLY A 9 10.61 -3.99 -4.47
N PRO A 10 9.89 -3.08 -5.17
CA PRO A 10 9.78 -3.12 -6.62
C PRO A 10 11.02 -2.60 -7.36
N GLY A 11 12.02 -2.09 -6.65
CA GLY A 11 13.23 -1.52 -7.24
C GLY A 11 13.13 -0.02 -7.50
N TYR A 12 11.99 0.58 -7.21
CA TYR A 12 11.80 2.04 -7.28
C TYR A 12 11.13 2.54 -6.01
N LYS A 13 11.21 3.85 -5.78
CA LYS A 13 10.51 4.54 -4.71
C LYS A 13 9.70 5.67 -5.32
N PHE A 14 8.62 6.05 -4.64
CA PHE A 14 7.79 7.14 -5.11
C PHE A 14 7.37 8.07 -3.97
N GLU A 15 6.93 9.24 -4.36
CA GLU A 15 6.56 10.34 -3.49
C GLU A 15 5.32 10.02 -2.66
N ASP A 16 5.21 10.68 -1.52
CA ASP A 16 4.03 10.64 -0.67
C ASP A 16 2.87 11.41 -1.30
N GLU A 17 1.66 11.00 -0.96
CA GLU A 17 0.44 11.66 -1.40
C GLU A 17 -0.50 11.75 -0.20
N PHE A 18 -0.30 12.79 0.60
CA PHE A 18 -1.09 13.01 1.81
C PHE A 18 -2.34 13.81 1.51
N ASP A 19 -3.45 13.45 2.16
CA ASP A 19 -4.69 14.21 2.15
C ASP A 19 -5.17 14.35 3.59
N ALA A 20 -5.48 15.57 4.02
CA ALA A 20 -5.89 15.85 5.39
C ALA A 20 -7.19 15.15 5.80
N SER A 21 -8.02 14.75 4.83
CA SER A 21 -9.24 13.98 5.08
C SER A 21 -8.99 12.48 5.26
N LEU A 22 -7.81 12.00 4.88
CA LEU A 22 -7.44 10.58 4.96
C LEU A 22 -6.51 10.37 6.15
N ARG A 23 -7.07 9.84 7.23
CA ARG A 23 -6.39 9.71 8.51
C ARG A 23 -6.34 8.25 8.97
N HIS A 24 -5.40 7.97 9.86
CA HIS A 24 -5.29 6.69 10.55
C HIS A 24 -6.13 6.74 11.83
N ASP A 25 -7.43 6.95 11.69
CA ASP A 25 -8.35 7.26 12.80
C ASP A 25 -9.22 6.08 13.25
N LYS A 26 -9.04 4.91 12.64
CA LYS A 26 -9.86 3.72 12.92
C LYS A 26 -9.14 2.45 12.50
N PRO A 27 -9.65 1.25 12.90
CA PRO A 27 -9.20 -0.01 12.33
C PRO A 27 -9.52 -0.10 10.83
N GLY A 28 -8.69 -0.83 10.09
CA GLY A 28 -8.97 -1.14 8.69
C GLY A 28 -8.54 -0.07 7.69
N VAL A 29 -7.65 0.83 8.07
CA VAL A 29 -7.07 1.82 7.16
C VAL A 29 -5.89 1.20 6.42
N LEU A 30 -5.92 1.27 5.08
CA LEU A 30 -4.81 0.85 4.23
C LEU A 30 -3.88 2.03 3.99
N SER A 31 -2.59 1.84 4.28
CA SER A 31 -1.59 2.89 4.20
C SER A 31 -0.25 2.33 3.77
N MET A 32 0.61 3.18 3.24
CA MET A 32 1.93 2.77 2.76
C MET A 32 2.97 2.82 3.87
N ALA A 33 3.71 1.74 4.01
CA ALA A 33 4.94 1.74 4.81
C ALA A 33 6.04 2.50 4.07
N ASN A 34 6.92 3.14 4.83
CA ASN A 34 8.06 3.85 4.26
C ASN A 34 9.19 3.93 5.28
N SER A 35 10.35 4.40 4.83
CA SER A 35 11.53 4.64 5.67
C SER A 35 11.86 6.14 5.79
N GLY A 36 10.88 6.98 5.62
CA GLY A 36 10.99 8.44 5.65
C GLY A 36 10.27 9.08 4.45
N PRO A 37 10.38 10.41 4.29
CA PRO A 37 9.71 11.09 3.18
C PRO A 37 10.11 10.54 1.81
N ARG A 38 9.12 10.38 0.93
CA ARG A 38 9.30 9.98 -0.47
C ARG A 38 9.99 8.63 -0.66
N THR A 39 9.72 7.66 0.23
CA THR A 39 10.33 6.33 0.15
C THR A 39 9.31 5.21 0.02
N ASN A 40 8.15 5.49 -0.56
CA ASN A 40 7.14 4.46 -0.81
C ASN A 40 7.63 3.43 -1.82
N GLY A 41 7.36 2.17 -1.54
CA GLY A 41 7.69 1.06 -2.42
C GLY A 41 6.49 0.13 -2.59
N SER A 42 6.62 -1.11 -2.17
CA SER A 42 5.54 -2.11 -2.28
C SER A 42 4.98 -2.57 -0.94
N GLN A 43 5.54 -2.09 0.16
CA GLN A 43 5.04 -2.47 1.49
C GLN A 43 3.86 -1.60 1.89
N PHE A 44 2.79 -2.23 2.28
CA PHE A 44 1.62 -1.56 2.84
C PHE A 44 1.24 -2.21 4.17
N PHE A 45 0.37 -1.53 4.92
CA PHE A 45 -0.17 -2.09 6.15
C PHE A 45 -1.67 -1.78 6.26
N ILE A 46 -2.34 -2.55 7.10
CA ILE A 46 -3.76 -2.37 7.43
C ILE A 46 -3.85 -2.23 8.94
N THR A 47 -4.44 -1.14 9.42
CA THR A 47 -4.49 -0.87 10.86
C THR A 47 -5.46 -1.80 11.60
N HIS A 48 -5.12 -2.12 12.85
CA HIS A 48 -6.02 -2.82 13.78
C HIS A 48 -6.76 -1.86 14.71
N GLY A 49 -6.37 -0.61 14.74
CA GLY A 49 -6.95 0.45 15.56
C GLY A 49 -6.51 1.81 15.07
N ALA A 50 -6.88 2.86 15.77
CA ALA A 50 -6.46 4.21 15.43
C ALA A 50 -4.96 4.39 15.70
N THR A 51 -4.25 4.96 14.72
CA THR A 51 -2.82 5.26 14.81
C THR A 51 -2.55 6.70 14.36
N PRO A 52 -3.12 7.71 15.05
CA PRO A 52 -3.09 9.10 14.58
C PRO A 52 -1.69 9.69 14.45
N TRP A 53 -0.70 9.13 15.14
CA TRP A 53 0.69 9.55 15.01
C TRP A 53 1.30 9.27 13.65
N LEU A 54 0.63 8.49 12.80
CA LEU A 54 1.08 8.21 11.44
C LEU A 54 0.54 9.22 10.41
N ASP A 55 -0.41 10.07 10.81
CA ASP A 55 -0.99 11.06 9.92
C ASP A 55 0.07 12.05 9.44
N GLY A 56 0.05 12.36 8.15
CA GLY A 56 1.05 13.23 7.52
C GLY A 56 2.42 12.60 7.31
N LYS A 57 2.61 11.33 7.64
CA LYS A 57 3.87 10.58 7.48
C LYS A 57 3.72 9.36 6.58
N HIS A 58 2.52 8.80 6.50
CA HIS A 58 2.20 7.63 5.68
C HIS A 58 1.00 7.95 4.81
N SER A 59 1.06 7.54 3.55
CA SER A 59 0.00 7.82 2.57
C SER A 59 -1.12 6.79 2.69
N VAL A 60 -2.31 7.25 3.09
CA VAL A 60 -3.52 6.42 3.14
C VAL A 60 -4.11 6.33 1.74
N PHE A 61 -4.42 5.12 1.29
CA PHE A 61 -4.98 4.90 -0.05
C PHE A 61 -6.24 4.03 -0.07
N GLY A 62 -6.70 3.54 1.07
CA GLY A 62 -7.90 2.73 1.11
C GLY A 62 -8.35 2.40 2.51
N GLU A 63 -9.45 1.67 2.57
CA GLU A 63 -9.99 1.17 3.82
C GLU A 63 -10.70 -0.17 3.60
N VAL A 64 -10.85 -0.94 4.67
CA VAL A 64 -11.59 -2.20 4.67
C VAL A 64 -13.07 -1.92 4.46
N VAL A 65 -13.72 -2.73 3.62
CA VAL A 65 -15.10 -2.50 3.17
C VAL A 65 -16.14 -2.81 4.24
N SER A 66 -15.91 -3.85 5.06
CA SER A 66 -16.92 -4.32 6.01
C SER A 66 -16.30 -4.81 7.32
N ALA A 67 -17.14 -4.94 8.35
CA ALA A 67 -16.74 -5.53 9.63
C ALA A 67 -16.30 -6.98 9.49
N ASP A 68 -16.88 -7.74 8.58
CA ASP A 68 -16.47 -9.12 8.33
C ASP A 68 -15.07 -9.19 7.72
N ASP A 69 -14.75 -8.28 6.81
CA ASP A 69 -13.40 -8.16 6.25
C ASP A 69 -12.39 -7.75 7.31
N GLN A 70 -12.78 -6.87 8.23
CA GLN A 70 -11.91 -6.49 9.36
C GLN A 70 -11.60 -7.69 10.25
N LYS A 71 -12.53 -8.59 10.46
CA LYS A 71 -12.28 -9.83 11.22
C LYS A 71 -11.23 -10.69 10.55
N VAL A 72 -11.22 -10.73 9.23
CA VAL A 72 -10.19 -11.45 8.47
C VAL A 72 -8.83 -10.79 8.68
N VAL A 73 -8.75 -9.47 8.61
CA VAL A 73 -7.52 -8.72 8.88
C VAL A 73 -7.00 -8.99 10.28
N ASP A 74 -7.88 -8.97 11.28
CA ASP A 74 -7.50 -9.19 12.67
C ASP A 74 -7.01 -10.63 12.94
N ALA A 75 -7.38 -11.56 12.08
CA ALA A 75 -6.96 -12.96 12.17
C ALA A 75 -5.61 -13.24 11.51
N ILE A 76 -5.07 -12.30 10.75
CA ILE A 76 -3.75 -12.46 10.10
C ILE A 76 -2.65 -12.55 11.15
N GLN A 77 -1.77 -13.52 10.98
CA GLN A 77 -0.63 -13.75 11.86
C GLN A 77 0.67 -13.55 11.11
N GLN A 78 1.75 -13.38 11.87
CA GLN A 78 3.08 -13.29 11.31
C GLN A 78 3.38 -14.53 10.44
N ASP A 79 4.06 -14.30 9.32
CA ASP A 79 4.42 -15.32 8.32
C ASP A 79 3.27 -15.86 7.47
N ASP A 80 2.06 -15.34 7.63
CA ASP A 80 0.97 -15.65 6.72
C ASP A 80 1.32 -15.15 5.31
N THR A 81 0.95 -15.94 4.31
CA THR A 81 1.28 -15.67 2.92
C THR A 81 0.11 -15.01 2.19
N VAL A 82 0.40 -13.96 1.43
CA VAL A 82 -0.55 -13.42 0.45
C VAL A 82 -0.48 -14.28 -0.81
N GLU A 83 -1.52 -15.06 -1.05
CA GLU A 83 -1.55 -15.97 -2.21
C GLU A 83 -1.92 -15.25 -3.49
N LYS A 84 -2.86 -14.30 -3.42
CA LYS A 84 -3.37 -13.60 -4.58
C LYS A 84 -3.97 -12.26 -4.18
N VAL A 85 -3.72 -11.25 -5.00
CA VAL A 85 -4.38 -9.94 -4.92
C VAL A 85 -5.10 -9.69 -6.25
N THR A 86 -6.38 -9.34 -6.19
CA THR A 86 -7.16 -8.96 -7.37
C THR A 86 -7.67 -7.53 -7.19
N VAL A 87 -7.47 -6.71 -8.20
CA VAL A 87 -7.95 -5.34 -8.22
C VAL A 87 -9.18 -5.26 -9.13
N GLU A 88 -10.28 -4.79 -8.58
CA GLU A 88 -11.54 -4.58 -9.33
C GLU A 88 -11.72 -3.09 -9.63
N GLY A 89 -12.28 -2.81 -10.78
CA GLY A 89 -12.51 -1.45 -11.27
C GLY A 89 -11.88 -1.22 -12.64
N ASP A 90 -11.90 0.01 -13.11
CA ASP A 90 -11.30 0.38 -14.39
C ASP A 90 -9.80 0.66 -14.23
N VAL A 91 -9.04 -0.42 -14.11
CA VAL A 91 -7.58 -0.37 -13.93
C VAL A 91 -6.90 0.25 -15.14
N ASP A 92 -7.38 -0.07 -16.35
CA ASP A 92 -6.77 0.45 -17.58
C ASP A 92 -6.90 1.97 -17.68
N ALA A 93 -8.05 2.53 -17.30
CA ALA A 93 -8.25 3.98 -17.29
C ALA A 93 -7.34 4.66 -16.27
N LEU A 94 -7.19 4.07 -15.08
CA LEU A 94 -6.31 4.59 -14.04
C LEU A 94 -4.85 4.60 -14.50
N LEU A 95 -4.38 3.50 -15.07
CA LEU A 95 -3.00 3.38 -15.54
C LEU A 95 -2.75 4.33 -16.73
N ALA A 96 -3.71 4.51 -17.62
CA ALA A 96 -3.60 5.45 -18.73
C ALA A 96 -3.50 6.91 -18.26
N ALA A 97 -4.23 7.27 -17.21
CA ALA A 97 -4.17 8.62 -16.63
C ALA A 97 -2.80 8.95 -16.02
N HIS A 98 -2.02 7.92 -15.67
CA HIS A 98 -0.67 8.05 -15.10
C HIS A 98 0.40 7.39 -15.97
N ALA A 99 0.20 7.40 -17.29
CA ALA A 99 1.02 6.63 -18.23
C ALA A 99 2.53 6.89 -18.13
N ASP A 100 2.95 8.14 -17.93
CA ASP A 100 4.37 8.48 -17.84
C ASP A 100 5.03 7.83 -16.64
N ARG A 101 4.41 7.90 -15.46
CA ARG A 101 4.93 7.31 -14.24
C ARG A 101 4.91 5.78 -14.31
N VAL A 102 3.82 5.21 -14.83
CA VAL A 102 3.70 3.77 -15.01
C VAL A 102 4.79 3.24 -15.93
N LYS A 103 5.10 3.96 -17.01
CA LYS A 103 6.18 3.61 -17.94
C LYS A 103 7.54 3.57 -17.24
N GLU A 104 7.85 4.57 -16.43
CA GLU A 104 9.08 4.61 -15.64
C GLU A 104 9.19 3.41 -14.70
N TRP A 105 8.14 3.14 -13.94
CA TRP A 105 8.11 2.06 -12.98
C TRP A 105 8.16 0.69 -13.65
N SER A 106 7.45 0.52 -14.75
CA SER A 106 7.45 -0.72 -15.52
C SER A 106 8.84 -1.04 -16.07
N ALA A 107 9.59 -0.03 -16.50
CA ALA A 107 10.97 -0.21 -16.97
C ALA A 107 11.89 -0.72 -15.86
N VAL A 108 11.73 -0.23 -14.65
CA VAL A 108 12.49 -0.69 -13.48
C VAL A 108 12.10 -2.13 -13.13
N LEU A 109 10.82 -2.45 -13.11
CA LEU A 109 10.33 -3.80 -12.81
C LEU A 109 10.84 -4.82 -13.84
N ALA A 110 10.87 -4.46 -15.11
CA ALA A 110 11.38 -5.33 -16.18
C ALA A 110 12.86 -5.69 -15.99
N LYS A 111 13.65 -4.77 -15.45
CA LYS A 111 15.08 -5.02 -15.16
C LYS A 111 15.29 -5.97 -13.98
N ARG A 112 14.30 -6.13 -13.12
CA ARG A 112 14.37 -7.00 -11.96
C ARG A 112 14.00 -8.46 -12.29
N ALA A 113 13.22 -8.62 -13.33
CA ALA A 113 12.82 -9.95 -13.79
C ALA A 113 13.99 -10.72 -14.45
#